data_8b399e64b211dba8f96e8b9b638af614
#
_entry.id   8b399e64b211dba8f96e8b9b638af614
#
_cell.length_a   1.000
_cell.length_b   1.000
_cell.length_c   1.000
_cell.angle_alpha   90.00
_cell.angle_beta   90.00
_cell.angle_gamma   90.00
#
_symmetry.space_group_name_H-M   'P 1'
#
loop_
_entity.id
_entity.type
_entity.pdbx_description
1 polymer ?
#
loop_
_entity_poly.entity_id
_entity_poly.type
_entity_poly.pdbx_seq_one_letter_code
_entity_poly.pdbx_strand_id
1 'polypeptide(L)'
;MALYAFDGTGDEDTDRVSRDSNVLDFFRAYDGGPKNEDPSLRIGSLYLKGIGNRARSFVGDRPAQAFGVGGHRRVRQALDRLENNFETGDSVVDVIGFSRGAALAVSFANELAGKCPRVIIRFMGLWDMVGQFGAPGRRFNAGHDVSADRAAD
;
A
#
# COMPACT_ATOMS: atom_id res chain seq x y z
N MET A 1 -12.57 -1.33 -12.83
CA MET A 1 -11.84 -2.15 -11.82
C MET A 1 -10.40 -1.67 -11.75
N ALA A 2 -9.92 -1.36 -10.56
CA ALA A 2 -8.62 -0.77 -10.33
C ALA A 2 -7.71 -1.67 -9.48
N LEU A 3 -6.40 -1.61 -9.74
CA LEU A 3 -5.35 -2.23 -8.93
C LEU A 3 -4.71 -1.19 -8.00
N TYR A 4 -4.56 -1.55 -6.74
CA TYR A 4 -3.82 -0.81 -5.73
C TYR A 4 -2.54 -1.58 -5.38
N ALA A 5 -1.40 -1.05 -5.80
CA ALA A 5 -0.11 -1.70 -5.69
C ALA A 5 0.79 -0.97 -4.70
N PHE A 6 1.15 -1.65 -3.60
CA PHE A 6 2.00 -1.12 -2.53
C PHE A 6 3.39 -1.75 -2.61
N ASP A 7 4.38 -0.98 -3.03
CA ASP A 7 5.73 -1.50 -3.16
C ASP A 7 6.51 -1.52 -1.84
N GLY A 8 7.47 -2.41 -1.79
CA GLY A 8 8.41 -2.51 -0.69
C GLY A 8 9.35 -1.31 -0.63
N THR A 9 10.21 -1.27 0.38
CA THR A 9 11.26 -0.24 0.44
C THR A 9 12.27 -0.56 -0.65
N GLY A 10 12.30 0.25 -1.68
CA GLY A 10 13.33 0.18 -2.70
C GLY A 10 14.67 0.59 -2.12
N ASP A 11 15.70 -0.19 -2.40
CA ASP A 11 17.05 0.31 -2.40
C ASP A 11 17.08 1.43 -3.45
N GLU A 12 17.19 2.67 -3.00
CA GLU A 12 17.68 3.74 -3.85
C GLU A 12 19.20 3.51 -4.02
N ASP A 13 19.55 2.49 -4.77
CA ASP A 13 20.92 2.32 -5.22
C ASP A 13 21.10 3.28 -6.39
N THR A 14 21.78 4.38 -6.12
CA THR A 14 21.91 5.56 -6.97
C THR A 14 22.75 5.33 -8.22
N ASP A 15 23.32 4.14 -8.46
CA ASP A 15 24.32 3.95 -9.54
C ASP A 15 24.24 2.65 -10.33
N ARG A 16 23.23 1.82 -10.16
CA ARG A 16 23.06 0.63 -10.97
C ARG A 16 21.63 0.51 -11.48
N VAL A 17 21.48 0.18 -12.74
CA VAL A 17 20.24 -0.17 -13.43
C VAL A 17 19.30 -0.87 -12.44
N SER A 18 18.46 -0.10 -11.78
CA SER A 18 17.53 -0.62 -10.80
C SER A 18 16.55 -1.49 -11.58
N ARG A 19 16.56 -2.78 -11.33
CA ARG A 19 15.48 -3.63 -11.82
C ARG A 19 14.20 -3.11 -11.19
N ASP A 20 13.21 -2.87 -12.02
CA ASP A 20 11.87 -2.58 -11.53
C ASP A 20 11.44 -3.68 -10.56
N SER A 21 10.69 -3.31 -9.54
CA SER A 21 10.20 -4.29 -8.58
C SER A 21 9.15 -5.21 -9.22
N ASN A 22 9.03 -6.43 -8.74
CA ASN A 22 7.96 -7.34 -9.18
C ASN A 22 6.56 -6.74 -9.01
N VAL A 23 6.37 -5.85 -8.03
CA VAL A 23 5.10 -5.11 -7.83
C VAL A 23 4.87 -4.13 -8.97
N LEU A 24 5.89 -3.41 -9.40
CA LEU A 24 5.79 -2.48 -10.52
C LEU A 24 5.57 -3.22 -11.84
N ASP A 25 6.27 -4.33 -12.06
CA ASP A 25 6.09 -5.16 -13.25
C ASP A 25 4.67 -5.74 -13.31
N PHE A 26 4.16 -6.24 -12.19
CA PHE A 26 2.78 -6.70 -12.09
C PHE A 26 1.79 -5.56 -12.37
N PHE A 27 2.03 -4.38 -11.78
CA PHE A 27 1.18 -3.21 -12.00
C PHE A 27 1.14 -2.81 -13.48
N ARG A 28 2.27 -2.84 -14.17
CA ARG A 28 2.35 -2.54 -15.60
C ARG A 28 1.67 -3.59 -16.46
N ALA A 29 1.78 -4.85 -16.09
CA ALA A 29 1.16 -5.97 -16.80
C ALA A 29 -0.34 -6.10 -16.54
N TYR A 30 -0.85 -5.50 -15.44
CA TYR A 30 -2.25 -5.62 -15.04
C TYR A 30 -3.19 -5.04 -16.11
N ASP A 31 -4.19 -5.83 -16.50
CA ASP A 31 -5.19 -5.45 -17.50
C ASP A 31 -6.51 -5.01 -16.83
N GLY A 32 -6.52 -3.78 -16.35
CA GLY A 32 -7.68 -3.24 -15.64
C GLY A 32 -7.60 -1.73 -15.44
N GLY A 33 -8.45 -0.99 -16.13
CA GLY A 33 -8.61 0.45 -15.98
C GLY A 33 -7.38 1.30 -16.36
N PRO A 34 -7.48 2.63 -16.27
CA PRO A 34 -6.35 3.53 -16.47
C PRO A 34 -5.25 3.25 -15.46
N LYS A 35 -4.02 3.09 -15.92
CA LYS A 35 -2.85 2.90 -15.06
C LYS A 35 -2.18 4.22 -14.81
N ASN A 36 -1.80 4.41 -13.55
CA ASN A 36 -1.23 5.65 -13.16
C ASN A 36 -0.23 5.52 -12.02
N GLU A 37 1.02 5.76 -12.32
CA GLU A 37 2.11 5.82 -11.34
C GLU A 37 2.12 7.15 -10.58
N ASP A 38 1.38 8.15 -11.08
CA ASP A 38 1.29 9.47 -10.44
C ASP A 38 0.13 9.51 -9.44
N PRO A 39 0.41 9.65 -8.13
CA PRO A 39 -0.64 9.75 -7.11
C PRO A 39 -1.55 10.98 -7.26
N SER A 40 -1.15 11.99 -8.04
CA SER A 40 -1.95 13.20 -8.25
C SER A 40 -3.14 13.00 -9.18
N LEU A 41 -3.09 11.97 -10.02
CA LEU A 41 -4.21 11.66 -10.90
C LEU A 41 -5.35 11.00 -10.11
N ARG A 42 -6.59 11.41 -10.40
CA ARG A 42 -7.72 11.19 -9.50
C ARG A 42 -8.44 9.86 -9.65
N ILE A 43 -8.24 9.12 -10.75
CA ILE A 43 -8.96 7.86 -11.06
C ILE A 43 -8.02 6.79 -11.59
N GLY A 44 -8.47 5.53 -11.57
CA GLY A 44 -7.77 4.37 -12.12
C GLY A 44 -6.89 3.64 -11.12
N SER A 45 -6.08 2.71 -11.60
CA SER A 45 -5.14 1.92 -10.81
C SER A 45 -4.04 2.80 -10.23
N LEU A 46 -3.56 2.48 -9.02
CA LEU A 46 -2.59 3.27 -8.29
C LEU A 46 -1.38 2.43 -7.87
N TYR A 47 -0.20 2.86 -8.29
CA TYR A 47 1.06 2.36 -7.79
C TYR A 47 1.63 3.30 -6.73
N LEU A 48 1.94 2.74 -5.58
CA LEU A 48 2.52 3.45 -4.44
C LEU A 48 3.95 2.96 -4.22
N LYS A 49 4.89 3.77 -4.65
CA LYS A 49 6.32 3.53 -4.48
C LYS A 49 6.69 3.32 -3.01
N GLY A 50 7.58 2.41 -2.74
CA GLY A 50 8.06 2.12 -1.39
C GLY A 50 8.55 3.37 -0.65
N ILE A 51 8.50 3.32 0.66
CA ILE A 51 9.01 4.41 1.50
C ILE A 51 10.54 4.30 1.48
N GLY A 52 11.20 5.20 0.74
CA GLY A 52 12.65 5.24 0.64
C GLY A 52 13.34 5.50 2.00
N ASN A 53 14.57 5.03 2.14
CA ASN A 53 15.41 5.23 3.34
C ASN A 53 15.89 6.68 3.53
N ARG A 54 15.46 7.65 2.71
CA ARG A 54 15.88 9.06 2.84
C ARG A 54 15.61 9.69 4.21
N ALA A 55 14.73 9.09 5.03
CA ALA A 55 14.54 9.50 6.42
C ALA A 55 15.79 9.23 7.30
N ARG A 56 16.80 8.55 6.80
CA ARG A 56 18.04 8.26 7.53
C ARG A 56 18.95 9.47 7.70
N SER A 57 18.72 10.53 6.93
CA SER A 57 19.63 11.70 6.90
C SER A 57 19.19 12.89 7.75
N PHE A 58 17.99 12.93 8.29
CA PHE A 58 17.49 14.18 8.88
C PHE A 58 17.08 14.17 10.34
N VAL A 59 16.94 13.01 11.00
CA VAL A 59 16.61 13.03 12.44
C VAL A 59 17.35 11.87 13.13
N GLY A 60 18.28 12.19 14.01
CA GLY A 60 18.93 11.23 14.86
C GLY A 60 17.92 10.31 15.56
N ASP A 61 18.28 9.06 15.75
CA ASP A 61 17.67 8.00 16.59
C ASP A 61 16.17 7.64 16.42
N ARG A 62 15.46 8.12 15.41
CA ARG A 62 14.03 7.82 15.23
C ARG A 62 13.60 7.40 13.80
N PRO A 63 14.23 6.40 13.16
CA PRO A 63 13.79 5.91 11.86
C PRO A 63 12.37 5.31 11.90
N ALA A 64 11.97 4.79 13.05
CA ALA A 64 10.68 4.12 13.25
C ALA A 64 9.45 5.03 13.10
N GLN A 65 9.56 6.32 13.47
CA GLN A 65 8.43 7.25 13.38
C GLN A 65 8.21 7.74 11.95
N ALA A 66 9.25 7.90 11.17
CA ALA A 66 9.15 8.31 9.77
C ALA A 66 8.43 7.27 8.91
N PHE A 67 8.61 5.98 9.23
CA PHE A 67 7.90 4.89 8.54
C PHE A 67 6.41 4.85 8.88
N GLY A 68 6.02 5.10 10.13
CA GLY A 68 4.62 5.16 10.54
C GLY A 68 3.87 6.28 9.81
N VAL A 69 4.42 7.48 9.81
CA VAL A 69 3.83 8.65 9.14
C VAL A 69 3.75 8.45 7.62
N GLY A 70 4.79 7.94 7.00
CA GLY A 70 4.81 7.66 5.55
C GLY A 70 3.83 6.55 5.15
N GLY A 71 3.67 5.51 5.99
CA GLY A 71 2.72 4.43 5.77
C GLY A 71 1.27 4.92 5.78
N HIS A 72 0.86 5.65 6.81
CA HIS A 72 -0.48 6.22 6.90
C HIS A 72 -0.81 7.14 5.72
N ARG A 73 0.17 7.93 5.26
CA ARG A 73 -0.01 8.77 4.08
C ARG A 73 -0.31 7.94 2.82
N ARG A 74 0.39 6.80 2.62
CA ARG A 74 0.18 5.91 1.47
C ARG A 74 -1.20 5.28 1.50
N VAL A 75 -1.62 4.77 2.66
CA VAL A 75 -2.97 4.22 2.82
C VAL A 75 -4.03 5.28 2.55
N ARG A 76 -3.85 6.51 3.06
CA ARG A 76 -4.77 7.61 2.78
C ARG A 76 -4.82 7.95 1.29
N GLN A 77 -3.69 8.05 0.59
CA GLN A 77 -3.65 8.26 -0.86
C GLN A 77 -4.42 7.17 -1.63
N ALA A 78 -4.33 5.91 -1.17
CA ALA A 78 -5.07 4.81 -1.77
C ALA A 78 -6.59 4.96 -1.52
N LEU A 79 -7.00 5.35 -0.31
CA LEU A 79 -8.41 5.59 0.02
C LEU A 79 -8.99 6.76 -0.79
N ASP A 80 -8.26 7.87 -0.87
CA ASP A 80 -8.68 9.04 -1.66
C ASP A 80 -8.87 8.66 -3.15
N ARG A 81 -7.97 7.82 -3.70
CA ARG A 81 -8.11 7.29 -5.05
C ARG A 81 -9.34 6.40 -5.19
N LEU A 82 -9.56 5.54 -4.20
CA LEU A 82 -10.71 4.65 -4.19
C LEU A 82 -12.04 5.42 -4.19
N GLU A 83 -12.17 6.46 -3.37
CA GLU A 83 -13.35 7.31 -3.32
C GLU A 83 -13.66 7.88 -4.71
N ASN A 84 -12.66 8.43 -5.39
CA ASN A 84 -12.85 8.94 -6.75
C ASN A 84 -13.23 7.82 -7.75
N ASN A 85 -12.62 6.63 -7.66
CA ASN A 85 -13.00 5.49 -8.52
C ASN A 85 -14.43 5.03 -8.25
N PHE A 86 -14.83 4.98 -6.98
CA PHE A 86 -16.16 4.58 -6.56
C PHE A 86 -17.24 5.55 -7.08
N GLU A 87 -16.97 6.85 -7.09
CA GLU A 87 -17.85 7.86 -7.67
C GLU A 87 -18.07 7.65 -9.18
N THR A 88 -17.08 7.07 -9.86
CA THR A 88 -17.22 6.70 -11.29
C THR A 88 -17.82 5.32 -11.52
N GLY A 89 -18.28 4.64 -10.46
CA GLY A 89 -18.94 3.33 -10.51
C GLY A 89 -18.00 2.14 -10.38
N ASP A 90 -16.70 2.34 -10.08
CA ASP A 90 -15.75 1.24 -9.89
C ASP A 90 -15.72 0.78 -8.42
N SER A 91 -16.47 -0.29 -8.14
CA SER A 91 -16.61 -0.86 -6.79
C SER A 91 -15.85 -2.18 -6.59
N VAL A 92 -15.09 -2.64 -7.59
CA VAL A 92 -14.30 -3.87 -7.52
C VAL A 92 -12.83 -3.56 -7.66
N VAL A 93 -12.02 -3.98 -6.68
CA VAL A 93 -10.61 -3.66 -6.62
C VAL A 93 -9.73 -4.90 -6.45
N ASP A 94 -8.51 -4.82 -6.98
CA ASP A 94 -7.43 -5.76 -6.69
C ASP A 94 -6.37 -5.05 -5.88
N VAL A 95 -5.71 -5.78 -4.98
CA VAL A 95 -4.70 -5.23 -4.08
C VAL A 95 -3.45 -6.11 -4.12
N ILE A 96 -2.29 -5.50 -4.27
CA ILE A 96 -1.01 -6.22 -4.18
C ILE A 96 -0.02 -5.47 -3.30
N GLY A 97 0.89 -6.21 -2.68
CA GLY A 97 1.95 -5.60 -1.88
C GLY A 97 3.15 -6.50 -1.64
N PHE A 98 4.30 -5.88 -1.46
CA PHE A 98 5.56 -6.57 -1.15
C PHE A 98 6.20 -5.99 0.12
N SER A 99 6.75 -6.85 0.97
CA SER A 99 7.48 -6.47 2.18
C SER A 99 6.64 -5.54 3.08
N ARG A 100 7.12 -4.34 3.41
CA ARG A 100 6.36 -3.33 4.15
C ARG A 100 5.14 -2.82 3.38
N GLY A 101 5.19 -2.83 2.05
CA GLY A 101 4.05 -2.53 1.20
C GLY A 101 2.92 -3.56 1.35
N ALA A 102 3.25 -4.84 1.57
CA ALA A 102 2.25 -5.87 1.86
C ALA A 102 1.48 -5.56 3.15
N ALA A 103 2.16 -5.10 4.19
CA ALA A 103 1.47 -4.70 5.42
C ALA A 103 0.62 -3.42 5.23
N LEU A 104 1.03 -2.48 4.36
CA LEU A 104 0.19 -1.34 3.98
C LEU A 104 -1.04 -1.78 3.17
N ALA A 105 -0.90 -2.79 2.31
CA ALA A 105 -2.01 -3.38 1.57
C ALA A 105 -3.06 -4.00 2.51
N VAL A 106 -2.63 -4.71 3.56
CA VAL A 106 -3.52 -5.22 4.61
C VAL A 106 -4.19 -4.08 5.37
N SER A 107 -3.42 -3.04 5.74
CA SER A 107 -3.98 -1.86 6.41
C SER A 107 -5.04 -1.16 5.56
N PHE A 108 -4.80 -1.03 4.26
CA PHE A 108 -5.75 -0.50 3.30
C PHE A 108 -7.02 -1.34 3.23
N ALA A 109 -6.90 -2.67 3.17
CA ALA A 109 -8.04 -3.58 3.13
C ALA A 109 -8.90 -3.49 4.41
N ASN A 110 -8.26 -3.39 5.58
CA ASN A 110 -8.98 -3.21 6.85
C ASN A 110 -9.74 -1.88 6.92
N GLU A 111 -9.13 -0.79 6.45
CA GLU A 111 -9.80 0.51 6.36
C GLU A 111 -10.98 0.46 5.37
N LEU A 112 -10.82 -0.26 4.25
CA LEU A 112 -11.87 -0.50 3.28
C LEU A 112 -13.07 -1.21 3.90
N ALA A 113 -12.84 -2.30 4.62
CA ALA A 113 -13.90 -3.07 5.26
C ALA A 113 -14.71 -2.23 6.26
N GLY A 114 -14.03 -1.28 6.95
CA GLY A 114 -14.70 -0.39 7.90
C GLY A 114 -15.42 0.79 7.28
N LYS A 115 -14.89 1.38 6.20
CA LYS A 115 -15.38 2.63 5.63
C LYS A 115 -16.21 2.48 4.37
N CYS A 116 -15.92 1.48 3.56
CA CYS A 116 -16.51 1.28 2.24
C CYS A 116 -17.04 -0.14 2.03
N PRO A 117 -18.06 -0.59 2.81
CA PRO A 117 -18.51 -1.98 2.79
C PRO A 117 -19.11 -2.44 1.45
N ARG A 118 -19.34 -1.52 0.51
CA ARG A 118 -19.82 -1.82 -0.84
C ARG A 118 -18.70 -2.11 -1.84
N VAL A 119 -17.44 -1.91 -1.43
CA VAL A 119 -16.29 -2.22 -2.28
C VAL A 119 -15.88 -3.67 -2.06
N ILE A 120 -15.68 -4.39 -3.15
CA ILE A 120 -15.28 -5.79 -3.16
C ILE A 120 -13.80 -5.88 -3.50
N ILE A 121 -13.01 -6.47 -2.61
CA ILE A 121 -11.65 -6.89 -2.94
C ILE A 121 -11.75 -8.24 -3.62
N ARG A 122 -11.51 -8.28 -4.93
CA ARG A 122 -11.58 -9.49 -5.75
C ARG A 122 -10.32 -10.35 -5.58
N PHE A 123 -9.17 -9.70 -5.52
CA PHE A 123 -7.87 -10.35 -5.42
C PHE A 123 -6.96 -9.58 -4.46
N MET A 124 -6.21 -10.33 -3.64
CA MET A 124 -5.17 -9.79 -2.78
C MET A 124 -3.91 -10.65 -2.89
N GLY A 125 -2.82 -10.07 -3.45
CA GLY A 125 -1.52 -10.69 -3.58
C GLY A 125 -0.51 -10.05 -2.62
N LEU A 126 -0.01 -10.81 -1.65
CA LEU A 126 0.94 -10.33 -0.65
C LEU A 126 2.21 -11.18 -0.67
N TRP A 127 3.36 -10.54 -0.79
CA TRP A 127 4.66 -11.21 -0.81
C TRP A 127 5.55 -10.70 0.32
N ASP A 128 6.19 -11.61 1.02
CA ASP A 128 7.20 -11.36 2.05
C ASP A 128 6.81 -10.27 3.05
N MET A 129 5.59 -10.35 3.58
CA MET A 129 5.02 -9.31 4.43
C MET A 129 5.87 -9.06 5.68
N VAL A 130 6.34 -7.82 5.85
CA VAL A 130 7.06 -7.35 7.02
C VAL A 130 6.18 -6.39 7.80
N GLY A 131 5.70 -6.82 8.98
CA GLY A 131 4.79 -6.06 9.85
C GLY A 131 5.45 -5.03 10.77
N GLN A 132 6.75 -4.76 10.61
CA GLN A 132 7.45 -3.81 11.46
C GLN A 132 7.31 -2.37 10.96
N PHE A 133 6.38 -1.64 11.57
CA PHE A 133 6.23 -0.20 11.44
C PHE A 133 6.67 0.49 12.73
N GLY A 134 7.96 0.59 12.99
CA GLY A 134 8.46 1.31 14.16
C GLY A 134 9.30 0.48 15.14
N ALA A 135 9.64 1.05 16.30
CA ALA A 135 10.44 0.37 17.31
C ALA A 135 9.67 -0.83 17.89
N PRO A 136 10.34 -1.99 18.09
CA PRO A 136 9.73 -3.15 18.71
C PRO A 136 9.05 -2.78 20.05
N GLY A 137 7.84 -3.29 20.28
CA GLY A 137 7.11 -3.11 21.53
C GLY A 137 6.24 -1.85 21.64
N ARG A 138 6.15 -0.99 20.62
CA ARG A 138 5.18 0.12 20.62
C ARG A 138 3.85 -0.28 19.96
N ARG A 139 2.74 0.33 20.43
CA ARG A 139 1.36 0.05 19.98
C ARG A 139 1.13 0.09 18.45
N PHE A 140 2.00 0.72 17.69
CA PHE A 140 1.96 0.73 16.23
C PHE A 140 2.27 -0.63 15.59
N ASN A 141 2.94 -1.54 16.32
CA ASN A 141 3.16 -2.92 15.86
C ASN A 141 2.00 -3.85 16.27
N ALA A 142 1.17 -3.44 17.21
CA ALA A 142 0.08 -4.23 17.74
C ALA A 142 -1.30 -3.85 17.14
N GLY A 143 -1.39 -2.73 16.43
CA GLY A 143 -2.65 -2.22 15.90
C GLY A 143 -3.10 -2.82 14.58
N HIS A 144 -2.30 -3.68 13.98
CA HIS A 144 -2.71 -4.47 12.82
C HIS A 144 -3.14 -5.86 13.30
N ASP A 145 -4.30 -5.89 13.92
CA ASP A 145 -4.99 -7.15 14.15
C ASP A 145 -5.36 -7.72 12.78
N VAL A 146 -4.50 -8.64 12.32
CA VAL A 146 -4.69 -9.41 11.09
C VAL A 146 -5.64 -10.56 11.40
N SER A 147 -6.61 -10.35 12.29
CA SER A 147 -7.65 -11.32 12.52
C SER A 147 -8.57 -11.35 11.30
N ALA A 148 -8.27 -12.29 10.41
CA ALA A 148 -9.14 -12.73 9.34
C ALA A 148 -10.49 -13.32 9.84
N ASP A 149 -10.77 -13.20 11.12
CA ASP A 149 -11.88 -13.83 11.82
C ASP A 149 -13.20 -13.05 11.80
N ARG A 150 -13.31 -11.99 11.00
CA ARG A 150 -14.59 -11.26 10.86
C ARG A 150 -15.32 -11.50 9.55
N ALA A 151 -14.99 -12.57 8.83
CA ALA A 151 -15.67 -12.92 7.59
C ALA A 151 -16.64 -14.11 7.74
N ALA A 152 -17.07 -14.46 8.95
CA ALA A 152 -18.01 -15.54 9.19
C ALA A 152 -18.97 -15.15 10.33
N ASP A 153 -19.94 -14.29 10.01
CA ASP A 153 -21.30 -14.28 10.64
C ASP A 153 -22.27 -13.51 9.72
#